data_e32a8a3052ce388430d4f6847d76b434
#
_entry.id   e32a8a3052ce388430d4f6847d76b434
#
_cell.length_a   1.000
_cell.length_b   1.000
_cell.length_c   1.000
_cell.angle_alpha   90.00
_cell.angle_beta   90.00
_cell.angle_gamma   90.00
#
_symmetry.space_group_name_H-M   'P 1'
#
loop_
_entity.id
_entity.type
_entity.pdbx_description
1 polymer ?
#
loop_
_entity_poly.entity_id
_entity_poly.type
_entity_poly.pdbx_seq_one_letter_code
_entity_poly.pdbx_strand_id
1 'polypeptide(L)'
;MRIISLILLLIITCRPALTWSQEVDSVVYNDSSTQFRPQQLIIPTALIALGAIGLSENGYKDATRCLRQDIAEIRGDNYSNVDDYFQYLPAVAYLGLDFIGAKARHSFTDRLLVTATSAISLCAMVYGTKQLVYSPRPDGSDNNSFPSGHTAKAFMGAELVRAEYGIGYGIGAYAVACGVGFMRVWNDRHWANDVLAGAGIGILSARIGYWMLPVWKKLFNLENSRTAVAITPYYNNNTFGASMAMVF
;
A
#
# COMPACT_ATOMS: atom_id res chain seq x y z
N MET A 1 -7.73 -13.31 26.70
CA MET A 1 -9.10 -12.95 26.25
C MET A 1 -9.69 -11.66 26.86
N ARG A 2 -9.29 -11.20 28.05
CA ARG A 2 -9.86 -9.97 28.66
C ARG A 2 -9.34 -8.63 28.13
N ILE A 3 -8.15 -8.57 27.51
CA ILE A 3 -7.55 -7.32 27.00
C ILE A 3 -8.14 -6.96 25.64
N ILE A 4 -8.46 -7.93 24.80
CA ILE A 4 -9.07 -7.70 23.47
C ILE A 4 -10.49 -7.17 23.61
N SER A 5 -11.24 -7.64 24.63
CA SER A 5 -12.58 -7.12 24.93
C SER A 5 -12.58 -5.66 25.41
N LEU A 6 -11.53 -5.23 26.10
CA LEU A 6 -11.40 -3.84 26.58
C LEU A 6 -11.06 -2.87 25.44
N ILE A 7 -10.27 -3.29 24.46
CA ILE A 7 -9.93 -2.48 23.28
C ILE A 7 -11.16 -2.32 22.37
N LEU A 8 -11.96 -3.38 22.20
CA LEU A 8 -13.23 -3.28 21.44
C LEU A 8 -14.26 -2.39 22.16
N LEU A 9 -14.30 -2.37 23.50
CA LEU A 9 -15.24 -1.55 24.25
C LEU A 9 -14.89 -0.04 24.19
N LEU A 10 -13.61 0.30 24.07
CA LEU A 10 -13.15 1.70 23.99
C LEU A 10 -13.48 2.34 22.62
N ILE A 11 -13.63 1.54 21.57
CA ILE A 11 -13.98 2.02 20.23
C ILE A 11 -15.49 2.31 20.11
N ILE A 12 -16.33 1.68 20.96
CA ILE A 12 -17.80 1.79 20.88
C ILE A 12 -18.34 3.01 21.64
N THR A 13 -17.57 3.60 22.57
CA THR A 13 -18.04 4.73 23.41
C THR A 13 -17.70 6.12 22.86
N CYS A 14 -16.91 6.22 21.79
CA CYS A 14 -16.65 7.50 21.14
C CYS A 14 -17.70 7.78 20.07
N ARG A 15 -18.82 8.40 20.46
CA ARG A 15 -19.73 9.08 19.54
C ARG A 15 -19.25 10.51 19.34
N PRO A 16 -18.69 10.91 18.21
CA PRO A 16 -18.85 12.28 17.74
C PRO A 16 -20.07 12.32 16.82
N ALA A 17 -21.16 12.90 17.30
CA ALA A 17 -22.15 13.49 16.43
C ALA A 17 -21.50 14.72 15.78
N LEU A 18 -20.73 14.50 14.73
CA LEU A 18 -20.16 15.56 13.91
C LEU A 18 -20.85 15.51 12.55
N THR A 19 -21.96 16.27 12.49
CA THR A 19 -22.46 16.79 11.21
C THR A 19 -21.43 17.82 10.71
N TRP A 20 -20.46 17.37 9.95
CA TRP A 20 -19.60 18.26 9.18
C TRP A 20 -20.29 18.51 7.84
N SER A 21 -21.06 19.59 7.78
CA SER A 21 -21.33 20.28 6.52
C SER A 21 -20.03 20.99 6.14
N GLN A 22 -19.18 20.38 5.35
CA GLN A 22 -18.12 21.13 4.66
C GLN A 22 -18.78 21.86 3.49
N GLU A 23 -18.91 23.18 3.61
CA GLU A 23 -18.94 24.06 2.46
C GLU A 23 -17.64 23.81 1.68
N VAL A 24 -17.76 23.11 0.56
CA VAL A 24 -16.66 22.95 -0.39
C VAL A 24 -16.63 24.25 -1.19
N ASP A 25 -15.85 25.21 -0.71
CA ASP A 25 -15.34 26.25 -1.58
C ASP A 25 -14.70 25.58 -2.78
N SER A 26 -15.18 25.89 -3.98
CA SER A 26 -14.64 25.47 -5.26
C SER A 26 -13.33 26.21 -5.57
N VAL A 27 -12.36 26.07 -4.68
CA VAL A 27 -10.96 26.36 -5.01
C VAL A 27 -10.55 25.24 -5.95
N VAL A 28 -10.28 25.61 -7.19
CA VAL A 28 -9.56 24.74 -8.15
C VAL A 28 -8.21 24.44 -7.51
N TYR A 29 -8.19 23.41 -6.66
CA TYR A 29 -6.99 22.98 -5.99
C TYR A 29 -6.13 22.30 -7.04
N ASN A 30 -5.09 23.01 -7.48
CA ASN A 30 -4.10 22.47 -8.41
C ASN A 30 -3.30 21.40 -7.66
N ASP A 31 -3.91 20.21 -7.53
CA ASP A 31 -3.37 19.12 -6.75
C ASP A 31 -2.13 18.53 -7.43
N SER A 32 -0.99 18.88 -6.87
CA SER A 32 0.30 18.42 -7.37
C SER A 32 0.51 16.91 -7.28
N SER A 33 -0.35 16.17 -6.53
CA SER A 33 -0.24 14.72 -6.38
C SER A 33 -0.73 13.98 -7.62
N THR A 34 -1.74 14.52 -8.31
CA THR A 34 -2.33 13.95 -9.53
C THR A 34 -1.59 14.34 -10.81
N GLN A 35 -0.68 15.34 -10.74
CA GLN A 35 0.10 15.74 -11.88
C GLN A 35 1.30 14.82 -12.11
N PHE A 36 1.46 14.38 -13.34
CA PHE A 36 2.66 13.67 -13.75
C PHE A 36 3.88 14.61 -13.75
N ARG A 37 4.92 14.20 -13.03
CA ARG A 37 6.23 14.87 -13.02
C ARG A 37 7.32 13.82 -13.23
N PRO A 38 8.22 13.98 -14.23
CA PRO A 38 9.26 12.98 -14.51
C PRO A 38 10.12 12.59 -13.31
N GLN A 39 10.35 13.53 -12.37
CA GLN A 39 11.11 13.27 -11.14
C GLN A 39 10.48 12.17 -10.27
N GLN A 40 9.18 11.96 -10.35
CA GLN A 40 8.47 10.93 -9.61
C GLN A 40 8.83 9.52 -10.09
N LEU A 41 9.41 9.39 -11.29
CA LEU A 41 9.89 8.11 -11.83
C LEU A 41 11.30 7.74 -11.35
N ILE A 42 12.10 8.68 -10.85
CA ILE A 42 13.52 8.44 -10.53
C ILE A 42 13.65 7.32 -9.49
N ILE A 43 12.97 7.46 -8.35
CA ILE A 43 13.09 6.47 -7.25
C ILE A 43 12.54 5.09 -7.67
N PRO A 44 11.31 4.96 -8.19
CA PRO A 44 10.78 3.65 -8.54
C PRO A 44 11.59 2.97 -9.65
N THR A 45 12.01 3.69 -10.69
CA THR A 45 12.82 3.09 -11.76
C THR A 45 14.21 2.70 -11.29
N ALA A 46 14.84 3.49 -10.43
CA ALA A 46 16.12 3.13 -9.83
C ALA A 46 16.02 1.85 -9.00
N LEU A 47 14.98 1.71 -8.17
CA LEU A 47 14.75 0.50 -7.36
C LEU A 47 14.47 -0.72 -8.23
N ILE A 48 13.65 -0.58 -9.28
CA ILE A 48 13.39 -1.67 -10.23
C ILE A 48 14.67 -2.07 -10.96
N ALA A 49 15.45 -1.10 -11.43
CA ALA A 49 16.71 -1.37 -12.14
C ALA A 49 17.73 -2.07 -11.23
N LEU A 50 17.91 -1.60 -9.98
CA LEU A 50 18.77 -2.24 -8.99
C LEU A 50 18.32 -3.68 -8.69
N GLY A 51 17.01 -3.90 -8.56
CA GLY A 51 16.48 -5.25 -8.40
C GLY A 51 16.73 -6.13 -9.62
N ALA A 52 16.53 -5.61 -10.84
CA ALA A 52 16.74 -6.35 -12.08
C ALA A 52 18.24 -6.72 -12.33
N ILE A 53 19.17 -5.84 -11.94
CA ILE A 53 20.61 -6.13 -12.02
C ILE A 53 20.96 -7.38 -11.19
N GLY A 54 20.28 -7.59 -10.07
CA GLY A 54 20.49 -8.76 -9.21
C GLY A 54 20.05 -10.09 -9.82
N LEU A 55 19.36 -10.11 -10.96
CA LEU A 55 19.01 -11.32 -11.70
C LEU A 55 20.19 -11.88 -12.50
N SER A 56 21.17 -11.05 -12.85
CA SER A 56 22.35 -11.48 -13.59
C SER A 56 23.37 -12.17 -12.68
N GLU A 57 24.13 -13.15 -13.23
CA GLU A 57 25.23 -13.80 -12.54
C GLU A 57 26.43 -12.84 -12.47
N ASN A 58 26.50 -12.05 -11.41
CA ASN A 58 27.54 -11.05 -11.16
C ASN A 58 27.79 -10.90 -9.65
N GLY A 59 28.77 -10.08 -9.25
CA GLY A 59 29.10 -9.84 -7.85
C GLY A 59 27.94 -9.28 -7.00
N TYR A 60 26.94 -8.64 -7.59
CA TYR A 60 25.74 -8.20 -6.89
C TYR A 60 24.86 -9.39 -6.46
N LYS A 61 24.71 -10.41 -7.30
CA LYS A 61 23.98 -11.65 -6.96
C LYS A 61 24.72 -12.39 -5.82
N ASP A 62 26.03 -12.41 -5.84
CA ASP A 62 26.82 -13.00 -4.75
C ASP A 62 26.65 -12.23 -3.45
N ALA A 63 26.61 -10.89 -3.49
CA ALA A 63 26.32 -10.07 -2.32
C ALA A 63 24.93 -10.35 -1.72
N THR A 64 23.90 -10.55 -2.55
CA THR A 64 22.56 -10.92 -2.04
C THR A 64 22.52 -12.32 -1.44
N ARG A 65 23.33 -13.25 -1.95
CA ARG A 65 23.50 -14.60 -1.37
C ARG A 65 24.23 -14.55 -0.03
N CYS A 66 25.32 -13.78 0.07
CA CYS A 66 26.02 -13.59 1.36
C CYS A 66 25.09 -12.97 2.40
N LEU A 67 24.37 -11.90 2.06
CA LEU A 67 23.40 -11.28 2.97
C LEU A 67 22.34 -12.27 3.47
N ARG A 68 21.83 -13.14 2.58
CA ARG A 68 20.88 -14.20 2.96
C ARG A 68 21.53 -15.19 3.93
N GLN A 69 22.78 -15.60 3.71
CA GLN A 69 23.49 -16.53 4.59
C GLN A 69 23.68 -15.93 5.99
N ASP A 70 24.15 -14.68 6.08
CA ASP A 70 24.32 -13.98 7.36
C ASP A 70 23.00 -13.88 8.12
N ILE A 71 21.89 -13.55 7.42
CA ILE A 71 20.56 -13.49 8.01
C ILE A 71 20.10 -14.87 8.48
N ALA A 72 20.36 -15.93 7.71
CA ALA A 72 19.98 -17.29 8.06
C ALA A 72 20.69 -17.81 9.30
N GLU A 73 21.97 -17.45 9.47
CA GLU A 73 22.74 -17.76 10.68
C GLU A 73 22.15 -17.09 11.94
N ILE A 74 21.78 -15.80 11.82
CA ILE A 74 21.19 -15.03 12.93
C ILE A 74 19.77 -15.55 13.25
N ARG A 75 18.99 -15.86 12.21
CA ARG A 75 17.59 -16.30 12.37
C ARG A 75 17.47 -17.68 13.02
N GLY A 76 18.34 -18.64 12.66
CA GLY A 76 18.14 -20.04 12.99
C GLY A 76 16.76 -20.53 12.51
N ASP A 77 15.98 -21.16 13.40
CA ASP A 77 14.63 -21.67 13.11
C ASP A 77 13.48 -20.67 13.42
N ASN A 78 13.81 -19.40 13.70
CA ASN A 78 12.83 -18.37 14.04
C ASN A 78 12.19 -17.76 12.79
N TYR A 79 11.16 -18.39 12.25
CA TYR A 79 10.32 -17.85 11.18
C TYR A 79 9.11 -17.11 11.74
N SER A 80 8.60 -16.14 11.01
CA SER A 80 7.41 -15.36 11.42
C SER A 80 6.55 -15.01 10.22
N ASN A 81 5.23 -15.18 10.36
CA ASN A 81 4.24 -14.87 9.34
C ASN A 81 3.61 -13.46 9.50
N VAL A 82 4.26 -12.57 10.26
CA VAL A 82 3.77 -11.22 10.54
C VAL A 82 3.66 -10.40 9.24
N ASP A 83 4.57 -10.60 8.31
CA ASP A 83 4.59 -9.93 7.00
C ASP A 83 3.38 -10.25 6.12
N ASP A 84 2.72 -11.41 6.29
CA ASP A 84 1.50 -11.77 5.57
C ASP A 84 0.33 -10.84 5.92
N TYR A 85 0.31 -10.28 7.12
CA TYR A 85 -0.69 -9.31 7.58
C TYR A 85 -0.23 -7.87 7.38
N PHE A 86 1.02 -7.57 7.75
CA PHE A 86 1.56 -6.21 7.74
C PHE A 86 1.71 -5.63 6.32
N GLN A 87 1.74 -6.46 5.27
CA GLN A 87 1.74 -6.00 3.88
C GLN A 87 0.52 -5.13 3.53
N TYR A 88 -0.60 -5.30 4.23
CA TYR A 88 -1.83 -4.54 3.99
C TYR A 88 -1.97 -3.32 4.90
N LEU A 89 -1.21 -3.25 6.00
CA LEU A 89 -1.35 -2.21 7.01
C LEU A 89 -1.22 -0.78 6.44
N PRO A 90 -0.25 -0.46 5.56
CA PRO A 90 -0.18 0.87 4.97
C PRO A 90 -1.38 1.23 4.10
N ALA A 91 -1.95 0.26 3.35
CA ALA A 91 -3.13 0.50 2.53
C ALA A 91 -4.40 0.69 3.38
N VAL A 92 -4.53 -0.05 4.49
CA VAL A 92 -5.59 0.15 5.48
C VAL A 92 -5.45 1.52 6.14
N ALA A 93 -4.22 1.92 6.51
CA ALA A 93 -3.95 3.26 7.04
C ALA A 93 -4.33 4.36 6.03
N TYR A 94 -4.02 4.18 4.75
CA TYR A 94 -4.40 5.13 3.70
C TYR A 94 -5.91 5.41 3.66
N LEU A 95 -6.74 4.40 3.80
CA LEU A 95 -8.19 4.54 3.78
C LEU A 95 -8.78 4.95 5.14
N GLY A 96 -8.09 4.64 6.25
CA GLY A 96 -8.64 4.73 7.59
C GLY A 96 -8.18 5.91 8.44
N LEU A 97 -7.06 6.57 8.11
CA LEU A 97 -6.48 7.63 8.95
C LEU A 97 -7.40 8.84 9.14
N ASP A 98 -8.25 9.19 8.17
CA ASP A 98 -9.19 10.30 8.30
C ASP A 98 -10.31 10.00 9.31
N PHE A 99 -10.71 8.75 9.51
CA PHE A 99 -11.68 8.38 10.55
C PHE A 99 -11.17 8.63 11.97
N ILE A 100 -9.84 8.74 12.14
CA ILE A 100 -9.20 9.05 13.42
C ILE A 100 -8.65 10.48 13.50
N GLY A 101 -9.07 11.35 12.54
CA GLY A 101 -8.82 12.79 12.58
C GLY A 101 -7.64 13.29 11.72
N ALA A 102 -6.96 12.44 10.96
CA ALA A 102 -6.00 12.90 9.99
C ALA A 102 -6.72 13.53 8.79
N LYS A 103 -6.28 14.71 8.33
CA LYS A 103 -6.90 15.39 7.18
C LYS A 103 -6.43 14.76 5.88
N ALA A 104 -7.32 14.03 5.20
CA ALA A 104 -7.10 13.55 3.85
C ALA A 104 -7.18 14.73 2.85
N ARG A 105 -6.42 14.64 1.75
CA ARG A 105 -6.44 15.62 0.65
C ARG A 105 -7.60 15.40 -0.30
N HIS A 106 -7.99 14.13 -0.47
CA HIS A 106 -9.01 13.69 -1.41
C HIS A 106 -10.22 13.10 -0.69
N SER A 107 -11.36 13.09 -1.39
CA SER A 107 -12.57 12.43 -0.92
C SER A 107 -12.33 10.92 -0.72
N PHE A 108 -13.15 10.27 0.09
CA PHE A 108 -13.06 8.81 0.28
C PHE A 108 -13.27 8.05 -1.04
N THR A 109 -14.18 8.52 -1.91
CA THR A 109 -14.41 7.95 -3.25
C THR A 109 -13.18 8.06 -4.14
N ASP A 110 -12.52 9.23 -4.15
CA ASP A 110 -11.28 9.43 -4.90
C ASP A 110 -10.19 8.46 -4.42
N ARG A 111 -10.05 8.30 -3.10
CA ARG A 111 -9.08 7.38 -2.49
C ARG A 111 -9.36 5.92 -2.85
N LEU A 112 -10.63 5.52 -2.94
CA LEU A 112 -11.00 4.19 -3.41
C LEU A 112 -10.62 3.98 -4.89
N LEU A 113 -10.87 4.97 -5.76
CA LEU A 113 -10.48 4.91 -7.17
C LEU A 113 -8.95 4.82 -7.34
N VAL A 114 -8.22 5.64 -6.58
CA VAL A 114 -6.75 5.59 -6.55
C VAL A 114 -6.27 4.22 -6.07
N THR A 115 -6.83 3.68 -4.99
CA THR A 115 -6.46 2.35 -4.46
C THR A 115 -6.72 1.25 -5.48
N ALA A 116 -7.91 1.23 -6.10
CA ALA A 116 -8.28 0.22 -7.08
C ALA A 116 -7.34 0.27 -8.31
N THR A 117 -7.08 1.47 -8.84
CA THR A 117 -6.18 1.66 -9.99
C THR A 117 -4.75 1.25 -9.64
N SER A 118 -4.27 1.62 -8.45
CA SER A 118 -2.94 1.23 -7.96
C SER A 118 -2.82 -0.28 -7.82
N ALA A 119 -3.84 -0.94 -7.25
CA ALA A 119 -3.85 -2.39 -7.07
C ALA A 119 -3.89 -3.14 -8.41
N ILE A 120 -4.69 -2.69 -9.38
CA ILE A 120 -4.73 -3.27 -10.73
C ILE A 120 -3.36 -3.12 -11.41
N SER A 121 -2.77 -1.92 -11.35
CA SER A 121 -1.45 -1.65 -11.92
C SER A 121 -0.36 -2.51 -11.28
N LEU A 122 -0.39 -2.64 -9.95
CA LEU A 122 0.53 -3.50 -9.20
C LEU A 122 0.39 -4.96 -9.61
N CYS A 123 -0.84 -5.48 -9.65
CA CYS A 123 -1.11 -6.85 -10.06
C CYS A 123 -0.59 -7.10 -11.48
N ALA A 124 -0.89 -6.22 -12.43
CA ALA A 124 -0.41 -6.34 -13.81
C ALA A 124 1.11 -6.38 -13.89
N MET A 125 1.82 -5.49 -13.18
CA MET A 125 3.28 -5.45 -13.19
C MET A 125 3.91 -6.63 -12.47
N VAL A 126 3.42 -7.00 -11.27
CA VAL A 126 3.99 -8.11 -10.49
C VAL A 126 3.75 -9.44 -11.19
N TYR A 127 2.50 -9.74 -11.56
CA TYR A 127 2.19 -11.01 -12.21
C TYR A 127 2.77 -11.09 -13.63
N GLY A 128 2.72 -9.99 -14.39
CA GLY A 128 3.34 -9.93 -15.72
C GLY A 128 4.84 -10.22 -15.64
N THR A 129 5.55 -9.61 -14.69
CA THR A 129 7.00 -9.88 -14.52
C THR A 129 7.26 -11.31 -14.08
N LYS A 130 6.46 -11.88 -13.15
CA LYS A 130 6.60 -13.27 -12.70
C LYS A 130 6.44 -14.30 -13.83
N GLN A 131 5.62 -14.00 -14.84
CA GLN A 131 5.47 -14.88 -16.01
C GLN A 131 6.65 -14.79 -16.97
N LEU A 132 7.38 -13.68 -16.97
CA LEU A 132 8.49 -13.42 -17.88
C LEU A 132 9.86 -13.77 -17.29
N VAL A 133 9.98 -13.77 -15.95
CA VAL A 133 11.26 -13.91 -15.25
C VAL A 133 11.27 -15.20 -14.43
N TYR A 134 12.11 -16.14 -14.82
CA TYR A 134 12.40 -17.33 -14.02
C TYR A 134 13.40 -16.96 -12.92
N SER A 135 12.98 -17.03 -11.66
CA SER A 135 13.81 -16.72 -10.49
C SER A 135 13.48 -17.66 -9.34
N PRO A 136 14.35 -18.64 -9.03
CA PRO A 136 14.14 -19.57 -7.91
C PRO A 136 14.14 -18.81 -6.57
N ARG A 137 13.26 -19.21 -5.65
CA ARG A 137 13.26 -18.67 -4.29
C ARG A 137 14.45 -19.18 -3.47
N PRO A 138 14.88 -18.43 -2.44
CA PRO A 138 15.93 -18.87 -1.53
C PRO A 138 15.61 -20.19 -0.82
N ASP A 139 14.33 -20.45 -0.48
CA ASP A 139 13.86 -21.67 0.17
C ASP A 139 13.58 -22.83 -0.80
N GLY A 140 13.73 -22.62 -2.11
CA GLY A 140 13.49 -23.62 -3.15
C GLY A 140 12.03 -24.00 -3.37
N SER A 141 11.06 -23.27 -2.77
CA SER A 141 9.63 -23.61 -2.82
C SER A 141 9.01 -23.45 -4.21
N ASP A 142 9.43 -22.44 -4.96
CA ASP A 142 8.98 -22.17 -6.34
C ASP A 142 10.01 -21.35 -7.14
N ASN A 143 9.70 -21.08 -8.42
CA ASN A 143 10.55 -20.35 -9.34
C ASN A 143 10.03 -18.93 -9.66
N ASN A 144 9.11 -18.43 -8.85
CA ASN A 144 8.46 -17.12 -9.04
C ASN A 144 8.87 -16.13 -7.95
N SER A 145 10.19 -16.08 -7.62
CA SER A 145 10.67 -15.19 -6.57
C SER A 145 10.56 -13.72 -6.98
N PHE A 146 10.99 -13.37 -8.19
CA PHE A 146 11.07 -11.98 -8.65
C PHE A 146 9.77 -11.50 -9.34
N PRO A 147 9.28 -10.29 -9.01
CA PRO A 147 9.58 -9.45 -7.86
C PRO A 147 8.77 -9.84 -6.61
N SER A 148 9.12 -9.29 -5.43
CA SER A 148 8.38 -9.54 -4.19
C SER A 148 7.01 -8.86 -4.18
N GLY A 149 5.93 -9.65 -4.21
CA GLY A 149 4.56 -9.15 -4.19
C GLY A 149 4.12 -8.56 -2.84
N HIS A 150 4.59 -9.11 -1.71
CA HIS A 150 4.32 -8.57 -0.37
C HIS A 150 4.95 -7.20 -0.20
N THR A 151 6.22 -7.08 -0.58
CA THR A 151 6.93 -5.79 -0.57
C THR A 151 6.24 -4.77 -1.47
N ALA A 152 5.83 -5.18 -2.68
CA ALA A 152 5.15 -4.28 -3.61
C ALA A 152 3.85 -3.72 -3.02
N LYS A 153 3.01 -4.55 -2.37
CA LYS A 153 1.78 -4.09 -1.71
C LYS A 153 2.05 -3.14 -0.56
N ALA A 154 3.03 -3.47 0.29
CA ALA A 154 3.38 -2.62 1.43
C ALA A 154 3.90 -1.24 0.98
N PHE A 155 4.79 -1.19 -0.03
CA PHE A 155 5.33 0.06 -0.56
C PHE A 155 4.30 0.85 -1.38
N MET A 156 3.38 0.19 -2.08
CA MET A 156 2.23 0.87 -2.70
C MET A 156 1.41 1.60 -1.64
N GLY A 157 1.01 0.91 -0.56
CA GLY A 157 0.25 1.53 0.52
C GLY A 157 1.02 2.65 1.21
N ALA A 158 2.33 2.50 1.44
CA ALA A 158 3.17 3.52 2.05
C ALA A 158 3.25 4.80 1.20
N GLU A 159 3.39 4.65 -0.11
CA GLU A 159 3.40 5.80 -1.03
C GLU A 159 2.04 6.48 -1.11
N LEU A 160 0.93 5.70 -1.08
CA LEU A 160 -0.41 6.26 -0.98
C LEU A 160 -0.58 7.09 0.29
N VAL A 161 -0.16 6.57 1.46
CA VAL A 161 -0.19 7.32 2.74
C VAL A 161 0.64 8.60 2.64
N ARG A 162 1.86 8.52 2.12
CA ARG A 162 2.73 9.68 1.97
C ARG A 162 2.14 10.75 1.06
N ALA A 163 1.54 10.35 -0.05
CA ALA A 163 0.95 11.27 -1.02
C ALA A 163 -0.30 11.95 -0.46
N GLU A 164 -1.10 11.25 0.33
CA GLU A 164 -2.35 11.74 0.88
C GLU A 164 -2.17 12.58 2.14
N TYR A 165 -1.44 12.05 3.12
CA TYR A 165 -1.35 12.63 4.47
C TYR A 165 -0.02 13.35 4.73
N GLY A 166 0.90 13.33 3.76
CA GLY A 166 2.18 14.01 3.86
C GLY A 166 3.31 13.17 4.44
N ILE A 167 4.49 13.80 4.59
CA ILE A 167 5.74 13.10 4.88
C ILE A 167 5.76 12.46 6.28
N GLY A 168 5.13 13.08 7.27
CA GLY A 168 5.12 12.56 8.65
C GLY A 168 4.47 11.17 8.74
N TYR A 169 3.26 11.04 8.22
CA TYR A 169 2.58 9.74 8.14
C TYR A 169 3.28 8.79 7.18
N GLY A 170 3.84 9.33 6.08
CA GLY A 170 4.61 8.58 5.09
C GLY A 170 5.81 7.87 5.71
N ILE A 171 6.57 8.51 6.59
CA ILE A 171 7.73 7.90 7.26
C ILE A 171 7.30 6.66 8.04
N GLY A 172 6.23 6.74 8.82
CA GLY A 172 5.69 5.58 9.55
C GLY A 172 5.26 4.44 8.63
N ALA A 173 4.54 4.77 7.55
CA ALA A 173 4.08 3.79 6.58
C ALA A 173 5.26 3.12 5.83
N TYR A 174 6.28 3.88 5.45
CA TYR A 174 7.48 3.35 4.84
C TYR A 174 8.32 2.50 5.81
N ALA A 175 8.36 2.84 7.09
CA ALA A 175 9.01 1.99 8.11
C ALA A 175 8.34 0.61 8.17
N VAL A 176 7.00 0.55 8.15
CA VAL A 176 6.27 -0.72 8.06
C VAL A 176 6.59 -1.46 6.76
N ALA A 177 6.60 -0.78 5.61
CA ALA A 177 6.90 -1.38 4.32
C ALA A 177 8.34 -1.95 4.25
N CYS A 178 9.32 -1.23 4.81
CA CYS A 178 10.69 -1.73 4.95
C CYS A 178 10.75 -2.97 5.86
N GLY A 179 10.00 -2.96 6.97
CA GLY A 179 9.87 -4.12 7.85
C GLY A 179 9.32 -5.34 7.12
N VAL A 180 8.26 -5.17 6.30
CA VAL A 180 7.73 -6.24 5.46
C VAL A 180 8.80 -6.74 4.48
N GLY A 181 9.50 -5.85 3.78
CA GLY A 181 10.59 -6.23 2.88
C GLY A 181 11.70 -7.02 3.58
N PHE A 182 12.13 -6.56 4.76
CA PHE A 182 13.10 -7.27 5.57
C PHE A 182 12.62 -8.67 5.97
N MET A 183 11.36 -8.80 6.42
CA MET A 183 10.78 -10.08 6.79
C MET A 183 10.72 -11.08 5.63
N ARG A 184 10.59 -10.61 4.38
CA ARG A 184 10.64 -11.50 3.20
C ARG A 184 12.02 -12.12 3.00
N VAL A 185 13.09 -11.37 3.27
CA VAL A 185 14.47 -11.90 3.25
C VAL A 185 14.71 -12.77 4.48
N TRP A 186 14.29 -12.31 5.67
CA TRP A 186 14.38 -13.05 6.93
C TRP A 186 13.76 -14.46 6.83
N ASN A 187 12.60 -14.55 6.20
CA ASN A 187 11.85 -15.81 6.04
C ASN A 187 12.30 -16.68 4.85
N ASP A 188 13.41 -16.36 4.19
CA ASP A 188 13.90 -17.05 2.97
C ASP A 188 12.88 -17.08 1.81
N ARG A 189 11.91 -16.18 1.79
CA ARG A 189 10.87 -16.15 0.76
C ARG A 189 11.30 -15.41 -0.51
N HIS A 190 12.19 -14.42 -0.35
CA HIS A 190 12.65 -13.56 -1.43
C HIS A 190 14.11 -13.16 -1.24
N TRP A 191 14.80 -12.93 -2.33
CA TRP A 191 16.12 -12.29 -2.34
C TRP A 191 16.00 -10.80 -2.10
N ALA A 192 17.08 -10.15 -1.65
CA ALA A 192 17.08 -8.70 -1.43
C ALA A 192 16.78 -7.90 -2.72
N ASN A 193 17.24 -8.38 -3.87
CA ASN A 193 16.94 -7.78 -5.18
C ASN A 193 15.45 -7.87 -5.55
N ASP A 194 14.73 -8.96 -5.15
CA ASP A 194 13.28 -9.09 -5.38
C ASP A 194 12.52 -8.05 -4.54
N VAL A 195 13.01 -7.77 -3.33
CA VAL A 195 12.48 -6.75 -2.42
C VAL A 195 12.65 -5.36 -3.01
N LEU A 196 13.82 -5.02 -3.54
CA LEU A 196 14.08 -3.73 -4.19
C LEU A 196 13.16 -3.51 -5.40
N ALA A 197 13.07 -4.51 -6.29
CA ALA A 197 12.15 -4.42 -7.44
C ALA A 197 10.69 -4.30 -7.01
N GLY A 198 10.28 -5.07 -6.00
CA GLY A 198 8.94 -5.00 -5.42
C GLY A 198 8.63 -3.60 -4.86
N ALA A 199 9.56 -3.00 -4.11
CA ALA A 199 9.42 -1.64 -3.59
C ALA A 199 9.23 -0.61 -4.72
N GLY A 200 10.05 -0.68 -5.76
CA GLY A 200 9.93 0.21 -6.92
C GLY A 200 8.59 0.06 -7.65
N ILE A 201 8.14 -1.18 -7.89
CA ILE A 201 6.83 -1.46 -8.51
C ILE A 201 5.70 -0.94 -7.63
N GLY A 202 5.77 -1.11 -6.31
CA GLY A 202 4.76 -0.60 -5.38
C GLY A 202 4.62 0.91 -5.44
N ILE A 203 5.73 1.64 -5.36
CA ILE A 203 5.75 3.11 -5.47
C ILE A 203 5.20 3.56 -6.81
N LEU A 204 5.61 2.94 -7.92
CA LEU A 204 5.15 3.29 -9.25
C LEU A 204 3.64 3.06 -9.40
N SER A 205 3.13 1.94 -8.88
CA SER A 205 1.69 1.62 -8.91
C SER A 205 0.85 2.68 -8.20
N ALA A 206 1.29 3.14 -7.03
CA ALA A 206 0.63 4.21 -6.30
C ALA A 206 0.61 5.53 -7.11
N ARG A 207 1.70 5.86 -7.79
CA ARG A 207 1.76 7.04 -8.67
C ARG A 207 0.81 6.94 -9.85
N ILE A 208 0.74 5.79 -10.50
CA ILE A 208 -0.22 5.52 -11.58
C ILE A 208 -1.65 5.75 -11.08
N GLY A 209 -1.99 5.28 -9.87
CA GLY A 209 -3.29 5.52 -9.26
C GLY A 209 -3.66 7.00 -9.20
N TYR A 210 -2.76 7.84 -8.70
CA TYR A 210 -2.99 9.29 -8.65
C TYR A 210 -3.04 9.95 -10.03
N TRP A 211 -2.15 9.58 -10.97
CA TRP A 211 -2.17 10.16 -12.33
C TRP A 211 -3.44 9.82 -13.10
N MET A 212 -4.04 8.67 -12.81
CA MET A 212 -5.29 8.26 -13.44
C MET A 212 -6.54 8.87 -12.79
N LEU A 213 -6.44 9.44 -11.59
CA LEU A 213 -7.59 10.00 -10.89
C LEU A 213 -8.36 11.07 -11.69
N PRO A 214 -7.69 12.08 -12.34
CA PRO A 214 -8.40 13.05 -13.15
C PRO A 214 -9.13 12.42 -14.35
N VAL A 215 -8.55 11.35 -14.93
CA VAL A 215 -9.18 10.61 -16.03
C VAL A 215 -10.47 9.94 -15.57
N TRP A 216 -10.43 9.28 -14.40
CA TRP A 216 -11.61 8.65 -13.81
C TRP A 216 -12.68 9.67 -13.44
N LYS A 217 -12.28 10.82 -12.84
CA LYS A 217 -13.22 11.90 -12.52
C LYS A 217 -13.96 12.37 -13.76
N LYS A 218 -13.24 12.60 -14.86
CA LYS A 218 -13.83 13.03 -16.14
C LYS A 218 -14.73 11.94 -16.73
N LEU A 219 -14.27 10.68 -16.74
CA LEU A 219 -14.99 9.56 -17.35
C LEU A 219 -16.33 9.27 -16.65
N PHE A 220 -16.32 9.32 -15.31
CA PHE A 220 -17.52 9.05 -14.50
C PHE A 220 -18.28 10.31 -14.10
N ASN A 221 -17.92 11.49 -14.66
CA ASN A 221 -18.54 12.78 -14.38
C ASN A 221 -18.61 13.13 -12.88
N LEU A 222 -17.59 12.73 -12.13
CA LEU A 222 -17.55 12.90 -10.67
C LEU A 222 -17.23 14.34 -10.22
N GLU A 223 -16.82 15.21 -11.14
CA GLU A 223 -16.50 16.62 -10.84
C GLU A 223 -17.73 17.43 -10.44
N ASN A 224 -18.93 17.05 -10.93
CA ASN A 224 -20.20 17.73 -10.67
C ASN A 224 -21.11 16.99 -9.68
N SER A 225 -20.75 15.79 -9.24
CA SER A 225 -21.61 15.03 -8.36
C SER A 225 -21.26 15.35 -6.91
N ARG A 226 -22.19 16.02 -6.21
CA ARG A 226 -22.20 16.13 -4.75
C ARG A 226 -22.56 14.77 -4.11
N THR A 227 -21.94 13.69 -4.60
CA THR A 227 -22.24 12.36 -4.09
C THR A 227 -21.58 12.20 -2.72
N ALA A 228 -22.34 12.33 -1.67
CA ALA A 228 -21.93 11.95 -0.33
C ALA A 228 -22.34 10.50 -0.07
N VAL A 229 -21.37 9.64 0.25
CA VAL A 229 -21.62 8.26 0.69
C VAL A 229 -21.37 8.20 2.19
N ALA A 230 -22.38 7.86 2.95
CA ALA A 230 -22.26 7.57 4.36
C ALA A 230 -22.50 6.09 4.61
N ILE A 231 -21.52 5.42 5.22
CA ILE A 231 -21.64 4.03 5.66
C ILE A 231 -21.67 4.05 7.18
N THR A 232 -22.80 3.66 7.77
CA THR A 232 -22.96 3.59 9.22
C THR A 232 -23.14 2.13 9.64
N PRO A 233 -22.20 1.58 10.41
CA PRO A 233 -22.43 0.29 11.04
C PRO A 233 -23.55 0.41 12.07
N TYR A 234 -24.41 -0.58 12.13
CA TYR A 234 -25.43 -0.66 13.17
C TYR A 234 -25.47 -2.04 13.81
N TYR A 235 -25.87 -2.06 15.06
CA TYR A 235 -26.11 -3.28 15.82
C TYR A 235 -27.51 -3.23 16.43
N ASN A 236 -28.36 -4.15 16.07
CA ASN A 236 -29.71 -4.25 16.61
C ASN A 236 -30.09 -5.73 16.79
N ASN A 237 -30.64 -6.08 17.95
CA ASN A 237 -31.13 -7.42 18.28
C ASN A 237 -30.21 -8.56 17.87
N ASN A 238 -28.93 -8.50 18.29
CA ASN A 238 -27.89 -9.51 18.01
C ASN A 238 -27.51 -9.62 16.52
N THR A 239 -27.90 -8.67 15.68
CA THR A 239 -27.56 -8.62 14.26
C THR A 239 -26.65 -7.43 13.98
N PHE A 240 -25.48 -7.70 13.42
CA PHE A 240 -24.57 -6.67 12.89
C PHE A 240 -24.95 -6.37 11.44
N GLY A 241 -25.01 -5.09 11.10
CA GLY A 241 -25.26 -4.66 9.73
C GLY A 241 -24.52 -3.36 9.43
N ALA A 242 -24.52 -2.98 8.18
CA ALA A 242 -24.08 -1.67 7.71
C ALA A 242 -25.19 -1.06 6.86
N SER A 243 -25.54 0.19 7.13
CA SER A 243 -26.40 0.97 6.25
C SER A 243 -25.54 1.87 5.38
N MET A 244 -25.90 1.99 4.12
CA MET A 244 -25.25 2.88 3.16
C MET A 244 -26.26 3.90 2.65
N ALA A 245 -25.96 5.17 2.85
CA ALA A 245 -26.72 6.27 2.29
C ALA A 245 -25.90 6.93 1.18
N MET A 246 -26.49 7.11 0.03
CA MET A 246 -25.93 7.87 -1.10
C MET A 246 -26.81 9.08 -1.36
N VAL A 247 -26.18 10.27 -1.45
CA VAL A 247 -26.83 11.50 -1.92
C VAL A 247 -26.22 11.79 -3.29
N PHE A 248 -27.10 11.94 -4.28
CA PHE A 248 -26.75 12.26 -5.67
C PHE A 248 -26.94 13.73 -5.96
#